data_0750085572e573bb3b6f684de9fb12cd
#
_entry.id   0750085572e573bb3b6f684de9fb12cd
#
_cell.length_a   1.000
_cell.length_b   1.000
_cell.length_c   1.000
_cell.angle_alpha   90.00
_cell.angle_beta   90.00
_cell.angle_gamma   90.00
#
_symmetry.space_group_name_H-M   'P 1'
#
loop_
_entity.id
_entity.type
_entity.pdbx_description
1 polymer ?
#
loop_
_entity_poly.entity_id
_entity_poly.type
_entity_poly.pdbx_seq_one_letter_code
_entity_poly.pdbx_strand_id
1 'polypeptide(L)'
;MYKRQGHTYAFLDIAGDVWGHTLVVPKKHCANTLDCDDETLCAVILAAKKIAAHFVENCGFDGVDILNANNEAAQQSVFHLHYHVIPRKKNDGIDIWGFQEKHEFDFAAAREKLKM
;
A
#
# COMPACT_ATOMS: atom_id res chain seq x y z
N MET A 1 -1.95 -13.20 11.82
CA MET A 1 -0.86 -12.22 12.03
C MET A 1 0.46 -12.99 12.04
N TYR A 2 1.36 -12.64 11.15
CA TYR A 2 2.66 -13.31 11.13
C TYR A 2 3.82 -12.40 11.57
N LYS A 3 3.60 -11.10 11.73
CA LYS A 3 4.62 -10.19 12.23
C LYS A 3 4.01 -9.11 13.12
N ARG A 4 4.63 -8.92 14.27
CA ARG A 4 4.27 -7.87 15.23
C ARG A 4 5.55 -7.11 15.62
N GLN A 5 5.56 -5.82 15.37
CA GLN A 5 6.62 -4.93 15.82
C GLN A 5 6.01 -3.77 16.58
N GLY A 6 6.70 -3.26 17.60
CA GLY A 6 6.33 -2.12 18.43
C GLY A 6 4.98 -1.46 18.15
N HIS A 7 4.89 -0.69 17.08
CA HIS A 7 3.70 0.11 16.73
C HIS A 7 2.88 -0.46 15.58
N THR A 8 3.24 -1.62 15.03
CA THR A 8 2.60 -2.16 13.82
C THR A 8 2.30 -3.64 13.92
N TYR A 9 1.30 -4.07 13.13
CA TYR A 9 1.03 -5.47 12.84
C TYR A 9 1.14 -5.72 11.36
N ALA A 10 1.57 -6.92 10.98
CA ALA A 10 1.54 -7.38 9.60
C ALA A 10 0.90 -8.77 9.54
N PHE A 11 0.00 -8.98 8.57
CA PHE A 11 -0.73 -10.24 8.41
C PHE A 11 -1.13 -10.44 6.96
N LEU A 12 -1.35 -11.70 6.58
CA LEU A 12 -1.79 -12.04 5.24
C LEU A 12 -3.24 -11.60 5.02
N ASP A 13 -3.52 -11.08 3.82
CA ASP A 13 -4.88 -10.78 3.42
C ASP A 13 -5.60 -12.08 3.06
N ILE A 14 -6.65 -12.39 3.81
CA ILE A 14 -7.44 -13.60 3.63
C ILE A 14 -8.36 -13.56 2.41
N ALA A 15 -8.54 -12.39 1.79
CA ALA A 15 -9.32 -12.28 0.55
C ALA A 15 -8.70 -13.09 -0.60
N GLY A 16 -7.39 -13.35 -0.54
CA GLY A 16 -6.73 -14.36 -1.35
C GLY A 16 -6.62 -14.07 -2.83
N ASP A 17 -6.71 -12.82 -3.23
CA ASP A 17 -6.63 -12.42 -4.65
C ASP A 17 -5.20 -12.49 -5.20
N VAL A 18 -4.19 -12.34 -4.36
CA VAL A 18 -2.78 -12.49 -4.75
C VAL A 18 -2.04 -13.27 -3.68
N TRP A 19 -1.26 -14.26 -4.10
CA TRP A 19 -0.46 -15.05 -3.17
C TRP A 19 0.52 -14.17 -2.41
N GLY A 20 0.51 -14.26 -1.09
CA GLY A 20 1.43 -13.50 -0.24
C GLY A 20 1.03 -12.05 -0.01
N HIS A 21 -0.13 -11.62 -0.50
CA HIS A 21 -0.65 -10.27 -0.26
C HIS A 21 -0.71 -10.00 1.25
N THR A 22 0.08 -9.06 1.70
CA THR A 22 0.26 -8.74 3.12
C THR A 22 -0.30 -7.36 3.41
N LEU A 23 -0.95 -7.23 4.57
CA LEU A 23 -1.40 -5.94 5.09
C LEU A 23 -0.52 -5.52 6.25
N VAL A 24 -0.13 -4.24 6.26
CA VAL A 24 0.62 -3.62 7.36
C VAL A 24 -0.24 -2.52 7.95
N VAL A 25 -0.51 -2.60 9.24
CA VAL A 25 -1.40 -1.69 9.94
C VAL A 25 -0.74 -1.13 11.20
N PRO A 26 -1.04 0.13 11.60
CA PRO A 26 -0.62 0.63 12.91
C PRO A 26 -1.51 0.06 14.01
N LYS A 27 -0.98 -0.03 15.22
CA LYS A 27 -1.78 -0.34 16.41
C LYS A 27 -2.69 0.83 16.76
N LYS A 28 -2.19 2.05 16.61
CA LYS A 28 -2.96 3.27 16.82
C LYS A 28 -3.99 3.41 15.70
N HIS A 29 -5.22 3.77 16.04
CA HIS A 29 -6.25 3.98 15.02
C HIS A 29 -6.06 5.31 14.30
N CYS A 30 -5.96 5.24 12.97
CA CYS A 30 -6.17 6.35 12.05
C CYS A 30 -6.99 5.81 10.89
N ALA A 31 -7.85 6.64 10.31
CA ALA A 31 -8.69 6.19 9.20
C ALA A 31 -7.87 5.92 7.94
N ASN A 32 -6.93 6.81 7.63
CA ASN A 32 -6.03 6.65 6.49
C ASN A 32 -4.79 7.55 6.65
N THR A 33 -4.01 7.69 5.59
CA THR A 33 -2.78 8.51 5.60
C THR A 33 -3.06 9.97 5.94
N LEU A 34 -4.23 10.49 5.55
CA LEU A 34 -4.52 11.92 5.65
C LEU A 34 -4.71 12.39 7.09
N ASP A 35 -5.23 11.54 7.99
CA ASP A 35 -5.45 11.87 9.39
C ASP A 35 -4.42 11.25 10.35
N CYS A 36 -3.46 10.51 9.80
CA CYS A 36 -2.45 9.81 10.60
C CYS A 36 -1.34 10.78 11.00
N ASP A 37 -0.90 10.70 12.26
CA ASP A 37 0.26 11.47 12.70
C ASP A 37 1.55 10.95 12.05
N ASP A 38 2.53 11.83 11.92
CA ASP A 38 3.76 11.53 11.19
C ASP A 38 4.53 10.35 11.77
N GLU A 39 4.63 10.28 13.08
CA GLU A 39 5.35 9.20 13.77
C GLU A 39 4.73 7.83 13.48
N THR A 40 3.41 7.73 13.58
CA THR A 40 2.67 6.50 13.28
C THR A 40 2.82 6.12 11.80
N LEU A 41 2.69 7.10 10.92
CA LEU A 41 2.84 6.87 9.49
C LEU A 41 4.23 6.38 9.13
N CYS A 42 5.28 6.99 9.71
CA CYS A 42 6.65 6.54 9.52
C CYS A 42 6.84 5.09 9.97
N ALA A 43 6.28 4.72 11.12
CA ALA A 43 6.38 3.34 11.62
C ALA A 43 5.76 2.35 10.64
N VAL A 44 4.61 2.67 10.07
CA VAL A 44 3.91 1.81 9.10
C VAL A 44 4.72 1.65 7.82
N ILE A 45 5.21 2.74 7.25
CA ILE A 45 5.96 2.65 5.98
C ILE A 45 7.31 1.95 6.15
N LEU A 46 7.97 2.13 7.29
CA LEU A 46 9.21 1.41 7.59
C LEU A 46 8.97 -0.08 7.77
N ALA A 47 7.87 -0.47 8.38
CA ALA A 47 7.46 -1.88 8.48
C ALA A 47 7.17 -2.46 7.10
N ALA A 48 6.46 -1.73 6.24
CA ALA A 48 6.19 -2.15 4.86
C ALA A 48 7.49 -2.34 4.07
N LYS A 49 8.42 -1.40 4.18
CA LYS A 49 9.75 -1.50 3.55
C LYS A 49 10.49 -2.78 3.99
N LYS A 50 10.48 -3.06 5.27
CA LYS A 50 11.16 -4.24 5.83
C LYS A 50 10.62 -5.54 5.27
N ILE A 51 9.30 -5.65 5.18
CA ILE A 51 8.62 -6.82 4.62
C ILE A 51 8.90 -6.93 3.12
N ALA A 52 8.81 -5.83 2.39
CA ALA A 52 9.08 -5.78 0.96
C ALA A 52 10.51 -6.22 0.64
N ALA A 53 11.49 -5.70 1.37
CA ALA A 53 12.89 -6.10 1.22
C ALA A 53 13.08 -7.58 1.49
N HIS A 54 12.45 -8.11 2.53
CA HIS A 54 12.49 -9.52 2.86
C HIS A 54 11.94 -10.39 1.72
N PHE A 55 10.85 -9.99 1.11
CA PHE A 55 10.27 -10.71 -0.03
C PHE A 55 11.26 -10.84 -1.19
N VAL A 56 11.95 -9.77 -1.52
CA VAL A 56 12.90 -9.76 -2.64
C VAL A 56 14.20 -10.45 -2.27
N GLU A 57 14.77 -10.15 -1.11
CA GLU A 57 16.10 -10.64 -0.71
C GLU A 57 16.08 -12.10 -0.25
N ASN A 58 15.01 -12.55 0.39
CA ASN A 58 14.98 -13.84 1.07
C ASN A 58 13.90 -14.80 0.56
N CYS A 59 12.86 -14.32 -0.12
CA CYS A 59 11.75 -15.17 -0.56
C CYS A 59 11.72 -15.40 -2.07
N GLY A 60 12.67 -14.84 -2.81
CA GLY A 60 12.83 -15.12 -4.24
C GLY A 60 11.87 -14.35 -5.15
N PHE A 61 11.25 -13.28 -4.68
CA PHE A 61 10.39 -12.45 -5.53
C PHE A 61 11.19 -11.43 -6.31
N ASP A 62 10.68 -11.04 -7.49
CA ASP A 62 11.36 -10.12 -8.40
C ASP A 62 11.06 -8.66 -8.09
N GLY A 63 9.96 -8.40 -7.42
CA GLY A 63 9.55 -7.06 -7.05
C GLY A 63 8.42 -7.07 -6.03
N VAL A 64 8.00 -5.88 -5.62
CA VAL A 64 6.92 -5.70 -4.63
C VAL A 64 6.15 -4.43 -4.97
N ASP A 65 4.82 -4.51 -4.94
CA ASP A 65 3.97 -3.34 -4.96
C ASP A 65 3.60 -2.96 -3.53
N ILE A 66 3.74 -1.67 -3.20
CA ILE A 66 3.29 -1.12 -1.92
C ILE A 66 2.20 -0.11 -2.25
N LEU A 67 0.97 -0.37 -1.78
CA LEU A 67 -0.21 0.39 -2.14
C LEU A 67 -0.95 0.89 -0.91
N ASN A 68 -1.52 2.10 -1.03
CA ASN A 68 -2.37 2.68 -0.01
C ASN A 68 -3.49 3.48 -0.68
N ALA A 69 -4.72 3.28 -0.22
CA ALA A 69 -5.89 4.00 -0.72
C ALA A 69 -6.47 4.87 0.40
N ASN A 70 -6.79 6.12 0.07
CA ASN A 70 -7.31 7.09 1.01
C ASN A 70 -8.64 7.64 0.52
N ASN A 71 -9.68 7.44 1.31
CA ASN A 71 -11.06 7.81 1.05
C ASN A 71 -11.76 6.90 0.02
N GLU A 72 -13.07 6.96 0.01
CA GLU A 72 -13.91 6.11 -0.81
C GLU A 72 -13.65 6.26 -2.31
N ALA A 73 -13.42 7.50 -2.77
CA ALA A 73 -13.13 7.78 -4.19
C ALA A 73 -11.88 7.06 -4.68
N ALA A 74 -10.93 6.75 -3.80
CA ALA A 74 -9.73 5.98 -4.11
C ALA A 74 -9.88 4.49 -3.81
N GLN A 75 -11.12 4.03 -3.54
CA GLN A 75 -11.45 2.63 -3.27
C GLN A 75 -11.01 2.12 -1.90
N GLN A 76 -10.83 3.02 -0.93
CA GLN A 76 -10.64 2.58 0.45
C GLN A 76 -11.96 1.97 0.96
N SER A 77 -11.93 0.72 1.40
CA SER A 77 -13.11 0.02 1.90
C SER A 77 -13.07 -0.21 3.42
N VAL A 78 -11.89 -0.26 4.01
CA VAL A 78 -11.70 -0.40 5.46
C VAL A 78 -11.06 0.88 5.99
N PHE A 79 -11.72 1.53 6.95
CA PHE A 79 -11.31 2.84 7.45
C PHE A 79 -10.44 2.72 8.71
N HIS A 80 -9.41 1.91 8.58
CA HIS A 80 -8.25 1.85 9.44
C HIS A 80 -7.04 1.80 8.52
N LEU A 81 -6.08 2.70 8.73
CA LEU A 81 -4.91 2.81 7.86
C LEU A 81 -4.26 1.46 7.62
N HIS A 82 -4.05 1.13 6.37
CA HIS A 82 -3.32 -0.09 6.00
C HIS A 82 -2.57 0.11 4.70
N TYR A 83 -1.40 -0.50 4.62
CA TYR A 83 -0.61 -0.58 3.40
C TYR A 83 -0.66 -2.01 2.90
N HIS A 84 -0.89 -2.16 1.60
CA HIS A 84 -0.79 -3.45 0.92
C HIS A 84 0.67 -3.64 0.51
N VAL A 85 1.22 -4.81 0.81
CA VAL A 85 2.54 -5.23 0.35
C VAL A 85 2.35 -6.51 -0.46
N ILE A 86 2.55 -6.41 -1.77
CA ILE A 86 2.20 -7.48 -2.71
C ILE A 86 3.46 -7.97 -3.39
N PRO A 87 3.91 -9.21 -3.10
CA PRO A 87 5.07 -9.79 -3.76
C PRO A 87 4.76 -10.11 -5.22
N ARG A 88 5.70 -9.80 -6.10
CA ARG A 88 5.51 -9.96 -7.53
C ARG A 88 6.62 -10.79 -8.16
N LYS A 89 6.23 -11.56 -9.19
CA LYS A 89 7.15 -12.31 -10.05
C LYS A 89 7.01 -11.80 -11.47
N LYS A 90 8.10 -11.86 -12.25
CA LYS A 90 8.02 -11.59 -13.69
C LYS A 90 7.01 -12.52 -14.33
N ASN A 91 6.15 -11.96 -15.17
CA ASN A 91 5.14 -12.71 -15.94
C ASN A 91 4.14 -13.47 -15.06
N ASP A 92 3.82 -12.94 -13.87
CA ASP A 92 2.83 -13.55 -12.97
C ASP A 92 1.37 -13.35 -13.41
N GLY A 93 1.15 -12.56 -14.47
CA GLY A 93 -0.18 -12.33 -15.02
C GLY A 93 -1.03 -11.35 -14.23
N ILE A 94 -0.47 -10.70 -13.22
CA ILE A 94 -1.20 -9.77 -12.35
C ILE A 94 -0.95 -8.34 -12.80
N ASP A 95 -2.03 -7.57 -12.96
CA ASP A 95 -1.96 -6.15 -13.27
C ASP A 95 -2.61 -5.35 -12.14
N ILE A 96 -1.78 -4.84 -11.24
CA ILE A 96 -2.24 -4.02 -10.11
C ILE A 96 -2.76 -2.67 -10.58
N TRP A 97 -2.19 -2.13 -11.66
CA TRP A 97 -2.54 -0.80 -12.13
C TRP A 97 -3.87 -0.79 -12.92
N GLY A 98 -4.27 -1.93 -13.47
CA GLY A 98 -5.53 -2.10 -14.17
C GLY A 98 -5.65 -1.25 -15.43
N PHE A 99 -6.86 -1.27 -16.01
CA PHE A 99 -7.18 -0.47 -17.19
C PHE A 99 -7.48 0.97 -16.77
N GLN A 100 -6.86 1.92 -17.49
CA GLN A 100 -7.11 3.35 -17.32
C GLN A 100 -7.39 3.96 -18.68
N GLU A 101 -8.50 4.67 -18.78
CA GLU A 101 -8.78 5.44 -19.98
C GLU A 101 -7.81 6.61 -20.09
N LYS A 102 -7.32 6.84 -21.34
CA LYS A 102 -6.48 8.00 -21.62
C LYS A 102 -7.38 9.20 -21.93
N HIS A 103 -7.19 10.27 -21.20
CA HIS A 103 -7.87 11.52 -21.44
C HIS A 103 -6.85 12.62 -21.69
N GLU A 104 -7.17 13.49 -22.65
CA GLU A 104 -6.42 14.73 -22.81
C GLU A 104 -6.86 15.70 -21.72
N PHE A 105 -5.89 16.40 -21.11
CA PHE A 105 -6.20 17.43 -20.14
C PHE A 105 -5.19 18.58 -20.24
N ASP A 106 -5.61 19.73 -19.74
CA ASP A 106 -4.79 20.95 -19.73
C ASP A 106 -3.80 20.90 -18.56
N PHE A 107 -2.53 20.69 -18.86
CA PHE A 107 -1.47 20.63 -17.85
C PHE A 107 -1.31 21.94 -17.10
N ALA A 108 -1.50 23.10 -17.76
CA ALA A 108 -1.40 24.40 -17.10
C ALA A 108 -2.50 24.57 -16.07
N ALA A 109 -3.73 24.21 -16.40
CA ALA A 109 -4.86 24.26 -15.48
C ALA A 109 -4.67 23.28 -14.31
N ALA A 110 -4.19 22.08 -14.58
CA ALA A 110 -3.90 21.09 -13.55
C ALA A 110 -2.85 21.60 -12.57
N ARG A 111 -1.75 22.14 -13.08
CA ARG A 111 -0.67 22.70 -12.26
C ARG A 111 -1.16 23.81 -11.37
N GLU A 112 -1.98 24.71 -11.90
CA GLU A 112 -2.55 25.83 -11.14
C GLU A 112 -3.45 25.34 -10.00
N LYS A 113 -4.29 24.32 -10.28
CA LYS A 113 -5.19 23.77 -9.28
C LYS A 113 -4.46 23.00 -8.18
N LEU A 114 -3.38 22.30 -8.52
CA LEU A 114 -2.69 21.39 -7.61
C LEU A 114 -1.55 22.04 -6.83
N LYS A 115 -1.13 23.23 -7.17
CA LYS A 115 -0.01 23.90 -6.49
C LYS A 115 -0.32 24.12 -5.01
N MET A 116 0.71 24.00 -4.18
CA MET A 116 0.63 24.25 -2.75
C MET A 116 1.13 25.63 -2.38
#